data_bbdbbb3bc348c5eafaa47af375a35f6c
#
_entry.id   bbdbbb3bc348c5eafaa47af375a35f6c
#
_cell.length_a   1.000
_cell.length_b   1.000
_cell.length_c   1.000
_cell.angle_alpha   90.00
_cell.angle_beta   90.00
_cell.angle_gamma   90.00
#
_symmetry.space_group_name_H-M   'P 1'
#
loop_
_entity.id
_entity.type
_entity.pdbx_description
1 polymer ?
#
loop_
_entity_poly.entity_id
_entity_poly.type
_entity_poly.pdbx_seq_one_letter_code
_entity_poly.pdbx_strand_id
1 'polypeptide(L)'
;MRVIKTFLSFAVVFLAATTVSYAQPSHPNSPHDTIRTANITITYGRPYKKGRAIFGSLIPYGKTYRCGADEPTILTFAKDVQLAGHPVKAGKYSLFSVPNATSWTIILNSNTTMWGTEHDKHADQDVVKFDVPVMALSTPVEQLTMTASNKSITLAWDVVKVSIPVQ
;
A
#
# COMPACT_ATOMS: atom_id res chain seq x y z
N MET A 1 54.19 65.59 2.14
CA MET A 1 52.98 65.03 1.56
C MET A 1 52.90 63.56 1.98
N ARG A 2 51.99 63.19 2.90
CA ARG A 2 51.78 61.82 3.35
C ARG A 2 50.56 61.24 2.58
N VAL A 3 50.78 60.20 1.82
CA VAL A 3 49.73 59.48 1.07
C VAL A 3 49.18 58.39 1.99
N ILE A 4 47.93 58.51 2.38
CA ILE A 4 47.18 57.51 3.16
C ILE A 4 46.60 56.50 2.19
N LYS A 5 47.10 55.25 2.25
CA LYS A 5 46.52 54.13 1.50
C LYS A 5 45.39 53.51 2.32
N THR A 6 44.17 53.69 1.86
CA THR A 6 42.98 53.08 2.45
C THR A 6 42.85 51.66 1.91
N PHE A 7 42.99 50.63 2.78
CA PHE A 7 42.68 49.27 2.46
C PHE A 7 41.19 49.03 2.67
N LEU A 8 40.49 48.71 1.58
CA LEU A 8 39.10 48.31 1.61
C LEU A 8 39.04 46.79 1.78
N SER A 9 38.72 46.30 2.99
CA SER A 9 38.50 44.88 3.28
C SER A 9 37.11 44.48 2.80
N PHE A 10 37.06 43.64 1.78
CA PHE A 10 35.84 42.99 1.34
C PHE A 10 35.61 41.77 2.24
N ALA A 11 34.62 41.80 3.11
CA ALA A 11 34.14 40.65 3.89
C ALA A 11 33.21 39.83 3.01
N VAL A 12 33.67 38.67 2.58
CA VAL A 12 32.82 37.68 1.89
C VAL A 12 32.03 36.94 2.94
N VAL A 13 30.74 37.21 3.02
CA VAL A 13 29.80 36.46 3.88
C VAL A 13 29.43 35.19 3.16
N PHE A 14 29.94 34.02 3.61
CA PHE A 14 29.55 32.74 3.19
C PHE A 14 28.17 32.38 3.81
N LEU A 15 27.11 32.45 3.01
CA LEU A 15 25.80 31.99 3.40
C LEU A 15 25.79 30.47 3.30
N ALA A 16 25.96 29.77 4.43
CA ALA A 16 25.82 28.31 4.49
C ALA A 16 24.33 27.94 4.33
N ALA A 17 23.95 27.49 3.16
CA ALA A 17 22.65 26.90 2.93
C ALA A 17 22.59 25.56 3.68
N THR A 18 21.90 25.52 4.83
CA THR A 18 21.58 24.27 5.53
C THR A 18 20.48 23.55 4.74
N THR A 19 20.87 22.54 3.97
CA THR A 19 19.90 21.61 3.37
C THR A 19 19.30 20.77 4.49
N VAL A 20 18.06 21.06 4.85
CA VAL A 20 17.28 20.19 5.72
C VAL A 20 16.96 18.92 4.91
N SER A 21 17.72 17.86 5.13
CA SER A 21 17.41 16.53 4.60
C SER A 21 16.23 16.00 5.42
N TYR A 22 15.04 15.99 4.82
CA TYR A 22 13.92 15.22 5.38
C TYR A 22 14.27 13.75 5.20
N ALA A 23 14.77 13.12 6.26
CA ALA A 23 14.86 11.66 6.32
C ALA A 23 13.45 11.11 6.15
N GLN A 24 13.20 10.39 5.07
CA GLN A 24 11.98 9.57 4.97
C GLN A 24 11.95 8.64 6.18
N PRO A 25 10.78 8.50 6.85
CA PRO A 25 10.69 7.58 7.96
C PRO A 25 11.15 6.20 7.48
N SER A 26 12.21 5.68 8.06
CA SER A 26 12.62 4.30 7.82
C SER A 26 11.47 3.39 8.24
N HIS A 27 10.98 2.55 7.34
CA HIS A 27 9.90 1.60 7.60
C HIS A 27 10.47 0.37 8.33
N PRO A 28 10.45 0.36 9.65
CA PRO A 28 11.39 -0.49 10.34
C PRO A 28 11.02 -1.95 10.44
N ASN A 29 9.81 -2.42 10.08
CA ASN A 29 9.41 -3.71 10.63
C ASN A 29 8.53 -4.64 9.79
N SER A 30 8.14 -4.29 8.59
CA SER A 30 7.35 -5.20 7.74
C SER A 30 8.14 -5.58 6.50
N PRO A 31 8.49 -6.88 6.31
CA PRO A 31 9.07 -7.32 5.05
C PRO A 31 8.15 -7.00 3.89
N HIS A 32 8.71 -6.67 2.74
CA HIS A 32 7.98 -6.51 1.48
C HIS A 32 8.16 -7.75 0.62
N ASP A 33 7.18 -8.08 -0.17
CA ASP A 33 7.18 -9.22 -1.06
C ASP A 33 6.60 -8.88 -2.43
N THR A 34 6.98 -9.65 -3.43
CA THR A 34 6.47 -9.51 -4.79
C THR A 34 6.09 -10.86 -5.35
N ILE A 35 4.80 -11.02 -5.65
CA ILE A 35 4.25 -12.20 -6.32
C ILE A 35 4.15 -11.90 -7.81
N ARG A 36 4.57 -12.85 -8.65
CA ARG A 36 4.48 -12.74 -10.11
C ARG A 36 3.84 -13.98 -10.71
N THR A 37 2.88 -13.74 -11.58
CA THR A 37 2.35 -14.72 -12.53
C THR A 37 2.55 -14.17 -13.95
N ALA A 38 2.13 -14.89 -14.97
CA ALA A 38 2.20 -14.40 -16.36
C ALA A 38 1.43 -13.07 -16.57
N ASN A 39 0.33 -12.85 -15.84
CA ASN A 39 -0.57 -11.71 -16.07
C ASN A 39 -0.74 -10.78 -14.86
N ILE A 40 -0.31 -11.19 -13.66
CA ILE A 40 -0.56 -10.46 -12.41
C ILE A 40 0.76 -10.32 -11.66
N THR A 41 1.07 -9.10 -11.24
CA THR A 41 2.13 -8.83 -10.25
C THR A 41 1.48 -8.17 -9.04
N ILE A 42 1.85 -8.59 -7.84
CA ILE A 42 1.43 -8.01 -6.56
C ILE A 42 2.67 -7.60 -5.79
N THR A 43 2.77 -6.34 -5.36
CA THR A 43 3.78 -5.87 -4.42
C THR A 43 3.10 -5.40 -3.15
N TYR A 44 3.55 -5.86 -1.98
CA TYR A 44 2.88 -5.56 -0.73
C TYR A 44 3.79 -5.69 0.48
N GLY A 45 3.51 -4.92 1.53
CA GLY A 45 4.11 -5.11 2.84
C GLY A 45 3.45 -6.27 3.58
N ARG A 46 4.26 -7.09 4.27
CA ARG A 46 3.84 -8.33 4.96
C ARG A 46 3.97 -8.20 6.47
N PRO A 47 3.04 -7.55 7.17
CA PRO A 47 3.10 -7.44 8.62
C PRO A 47 2.87 -8.78 9.30
N TYR A 48 3.54 -8.97 10.46
CA TYR A 48 3.30 -10.09 11.36
C TYR A 48 2.16 -9.78 12.34
N LYS A 49 1.43 -10.81 12.71
CA LYS A 49 0.37 -10.76 13.74
C LYS A 49 0.95 -10.45 15.13
N LYS A 50 2.03 -11.11 15.53
CA LYS A 50 2.70 -10.95 16.83
C LYS A 50 1.73 -11.04 17.99
N GLY A 51 0.90 -12.07 18.01
CA GLY A 51 -0.09 -12.31 19.08
C GLY A 51 -1.29 -11.36 19.11
N ARG A 52 -1.39 -10.37 18.21
CA ARG A 52 -2.49 -9.40 18.19
C ARG A 52 -3.73 -10.00 17.53
N ALA A 53 -4.92 -9.58 17.96
CA ALA A 53 -6.14 -9.74 17.18
C ALA A 53 -6.08 -8.74 16.01
N ILE A 54 -6.32 -9.22 14.79
CA ILE A 54 -6.15 -8.39 13.59
C ILE A 54 -7.46 -7.71 13.21
N PHE A 55 -8.40 -8.45 12.64
CA PHE A 55 -9.63 -7.87 12.12
C PHE A 55 -10.65 -7.66 13.25
N GLY A 56 -11.28 -6.48 13.25
CA GLY A 56 -12.15 -6.03 14.33
C GLY A 56 -11.39 -5.39 15.51
N SER A 57 -10.03 -5.41 15.50
CA SER A 57 -9.18 -4.83 16.54
C SER A 57 -8.10 -3.94 15.91
N LEU A 58 -6.95 -4.50 15.52
CA LEU A 58 -5.88 -3.73 14.87
C LEU A 58 -6.37 -3.05 13.59
N ILE A 59 -7.20 -3.74 12.83
CA ILE A 59 -7.89 -3.24 11.65
C ILE A 59 -9.40 -3.24 11.98
N PRO A 60 -9.98 -2.09 12.36
CA PRO A 60 -11.38 -2.00 12.71
C PRO A 60 -12.28 -2.35 11.53
N TYR A 61 -13.40 -3.01 11.80
CA TYR A 61 -14.42 -3.25 10.77
C TYR A 61 -15.01 -1.93 10.26
N GLY A 62 -15.38 -1.89 8.98
CA GLY A 62 -15.95 -0.72 8.34
C GLY A 62 -14.94 0.41 8.06
N LYS A 63 -13.64 0.19 8.27
CA LYS A 63 -12.59 1.17 7.96
C LYS A 63 -11.74 0.71 6.78
N THR A 64 -11.29 1.66 5.98
CA THR A 64 -10.41 1.38 4.85
C THR A 64 -9.08 0.84 5.32
N TYR A 65 -8.64 -0.25 4.69
CA TYR A 65 -7.39 -0.95 4.95
C TYR A 65 -6.59 -1.11 3.66
N ARG A 66 -5.31 -0.76 3.68
CA ARG A 66 -4.37 -0.79 2.54
C ARG A 66 -3.93 -2.18 2.11
N CYS A 67 -4.51 -3.24 2.67
CA CYS A 67 -4.20 -4.64 2.39
C CYS A 67 -2.71 -5.02 2.56
N GLY A 68 -1.99 -4.29 3.42
CA GLY A 68 -0.56 -4.46 3.62
C GLY A 68 -0.03 -3.63 4.78
N ALA A 69 1.25 -3.31 4.72
CA ALA A 69 1.94 -2.38 5.61
C ALA A 69 2.69 -1.35 4.77
N ASP A 70 2.88 -0.17 5.36
CA ASP A 70 3.61 0.96 4.80
C ASP A 70 2.89 1.54 3.56
N GLU A 71 3.40 1.37 2.36
CA GLU A 71 2.74 1.76 1.11
C GLU A 71 1.50 0.90 0.83
N PRO A 72 0.58 1.33 -0.05
CA PRO A 72 -0.53 0.50 -0.49
C PRO A 72 -0.02 -0.74 -1.21
N THR A 73 -0.75 -1.83 -1.08
CA THR A 73 -0.54 -2.99 -1.94
C THR A 73 -0.83 -2.61 -3.39
N ILE A 74 0.08 -2.93 -4.31
CA ILE A 74 -0.07 -2.65 -5.73
C ILE A 74 -0.39 -3.92 -6.49
N LEU A 75 -1.48 -3.89 -7.24
CA LEU A 75 -1.81 -4.89 -8.26
C LEU A 75 -1.44 -4.35 -9.64
N THR A 76 -0.73 -5.16 -10.43
CA THR A 76 -0.44 -4.86 -11.83
C THR A 76 -1.01 -5.95 -12.69
N PHE A 77 -1.86 -5.59 -13.66
CA PHE A 77 -2.43 -6.47 -14.65
C PHE A 77 -1.78 -6.23 -16.01
N ALA A 78 -1.19 -7.27 -16.61
CA ALA A 78 -0.55 -7.18 -17.92
C ALA A 78 -1.57 -7.10 -19.08
N LYS A 79 -2.81 -7.49 -18.83
CA LYS A 79 -3.94 -7.42 -19.78
C LYS A 79 -5.23 -7.11 -19.03
N ASP A 80 -6.29 -6.78 -19.76
CA ASP A 80 -7.63 -6.63 -19.21
C ASP A 80 -8.09 -7.91 -18.52
N VAL A 81 -8.72 -7.76 -17.35
CA VAL A 81 -9.23 -8.87 -16.52
C VAL A 81 -10.64 -8.55 -16.04
N GLN A 82 -11.34 -9.58 -15.52
CA GLN A 82 -12.52 -9.38 -14.68
C GLN A 82 -12.19 -9.80 -13.25
N LEU A 83 -12.46 -8.93 -12.29
CA LEU A 83 -12.34 -9.23 -10.87
C LEU A 83 -13.74 -9.38 -10.28
N ALA A 84 -14.07 -10.59 -9.81
CA ALA A 84 -15.42 -10.92 -9.34
C ALA A 84 -16.54 -10.50 -10.33
N GLY A 85 -16.29 -10.60 -11.64
CA GLY A 85 -17.20 -10.18 -12.70
C GLY A 85 -17.13 -8.72 -13.10
N HIS A 86 -16.34 -7.89 -12.42
CA HIS A 86 -16.17 -6.47 -12.74
C HIS A 86 -14.99 -6.26 -13.68
N PRO A 87 -15.16 -5.56 -14.82
CA PRO A 87 -14.09 -5.35 -15.79
C PRO A 87 -13.04 -4.38 -15.24
N VAL A 88 -11.77 -4.75 -15.37
CA VAL A 88 -10.61 -3.94 -14.98
C VAL A 88 -9.62 -3.93 -16.13
N LYS A 89 -9.20 -2.75 -16.56
CA LYS A 89 -8.23 -2.57 -17.64
C LYS A 89 -6.83 -3.01 -17.22
N ALA A 90 -5.98 -3.36 -18.17
CA ALA A 90 -4.55 -3.52 -17.95
C ALA A 90 -3.97 -2.26 -17.31
N GLY A 91 -3.10 -2.41 -16.32
CA GLY A 91 -2.53 -1.27 -15.62
C GLY A 91 -2.11 -1.59 -14.19
N LYS A 92 -1.77 -0.52 -13.44
CA LYS A 92 -1.40 -0.58 -12.03
C LYS A 92 -2.48 0.07 -11.18
N TYR A 93 -2.77 -0.54 -10.05
CA TYR A 93 -3.79 -0.09 -9.11
C TYR A 93 -3.34 -0.30 -7.68
N SER A 94 -3.66 0.64 -6.81
CA SER A 94 -3.59 0.41 -5.37
C SER A 94 -4.79 -0.43 -4.93
N LEU A 95 -4.52 -1.45 -4.12
CA LEU A 95 -5.54 -2.31 -3.53
C LEU A 95 -5.87 -1.85 -2.13
N PHE A 96 -7.13 -1.53 -1.91
CA PHE A 96 -7.71 -1.29 -0.60
C PHE A 96 -8.86 -2.25 -0.34
N SER A 97 -9.25 -2.35 0.91
CA SER A 97 -10.46 -3.05 1.32
C SER A 97 -11.13 -2.35 2.48
N VAL A 98 -12.42 -2.63 2.66
CA VAL A 98 -13.16 -2.32 3.90
C VAL A 98 -13.55 -3.64 4.52
N PRO A 99 -12.80 -4.15 5.52
CA PRO A 99 -13.09 -5.40 6.18
C PRO A 99 -14.36 -5.32 7.02
N ASN A 100 -15.17 -6.39 6.96
CA ASN A 100 -16.26 -6.69 7.88
C ASN A 100 -16.20 -8.15 8.30
N ALA A 101 -17.02 -8.58 9.23
CA ALA A 101 -16.97 -9.93 9.80
C ALA A 101 -17.27 -11.03 8.78
N THR A 102 -18.16 -10.78 7.81
CA THR A 102 -18.66 -11.77 6.86
C THR A 102 -18.28 -11.49 5.40
N SER A 103 -17.95 -10.24 5.08
CA SER A 103 -17.56 -9.82 3.72
C SER A 103 -16.57 -8.67 3.78
N TRP A 104 -15.74 -8.53 2.74
CA TRP A 104 -14.89 -7.38 2.53
C TRP A 104 -15.28 -6.66 1.25
N THR A 105 -15.41 -5.35 1.31
CA THR A 105 -15.47 -4.54 0.10
C THR A 105 -14.05 -4.35 -0.41
N ILE A 106 -13.78 -4.83 -1.61
CA ILE A 106 -12.50 -4.65 -2.33
C ILE A 106 -12.58 -3.37 -3.14
N ILE A 107 -11.51 -2.61 -3.14
CA ILE A 107 -11.41 -1.33 -3.84
C ILE A 107 -10.12 -1.31 -4.64
N LEU A 108 -10.19 -1.01 -5.94
CA LEU A 108 -9.03 -0.64 -6.73
C LEU A 108 -9.05 0.86 -6.99
N ASN A 109 -7.92 1.50 -6.72
CA ASN A 109 -7.72 2.93 -6.94
C ASN A 109 -6.61 3.16 -7.96
N SER A 110 -6.82 4.09 -8.90
CA SER A 110 -5.85 4.39 -9.97
C SER A 110 -4.62 5.18 -9.48
N ASN A 111 -4.68 5.82 -8.31
CA ASN A 111 -3.53 6.46 -7.70
C ASN A 111 -2.63 5.41 -7.03
N THR A 112 -1.41 5.27 -7.49
CA THR A 112 -0.43 4.29 -7.01
C THR A 112 0.74 4.93 -6.24
N THR A 113 0.64 6.22 -5.95
CA THR A 113 1.72 7.00 -5.31
C THR A 113 1.31 7.59 -3.96
N MET A 114 0.04 7.46 -3.56
CA MET A 114 -0.43 7.91 -2.26
C MET A 114 0.17 7.06 -1.13
N TRP A 115 0.21 7.58 0.08
CA TRP A 115 0.53 6.79 1.24
C TRP A 115 -0.63 5.84 1.61
N GLY A 116 -0.32 4.67 2.17
CA GLY A 116 -1.32 3.61 2.41
C GLY A 116 -2.50 3.99 3.32
N THR A 117 -2.41 5.08 4.06
CA THR A 117 -3.50 5.58 4.92
C THR A 117 -4.24 6.79 4.34
N GLU A 118 -3.96 7.16 3.09
CA GLU A 118 -4.51 8.37 2.47
C GLU A 118 -5.63 8.11 1.46
N HIS A 119 -6.13 6.89 1.39
CA HIS A 119 -7.20 6.52 0.45
C HIS A 119 -8.39 7.51 0.46
N ASP A 120 -8.84 7.94 1.64
CA ASP A 120 -10.01 8.80 1.77
C ASP A 120 -9.84 10.17 1.08
N LYS A 121 -8.59 10.62 0.90
CA LYS A 121 -8.26 11.84 0.14
C LYS A 121 -8.30 11.64 -1.38
N HIS A 122 -8.34 10.39 -1.83
CA HIS A 122 -8.23 9.99 -3.24
C HIS A 122 -9.34 9.01 -3.64
N ALA A 123 -10.42 8.93 -2.87
CA ALA A 123 -11.54 8.02 -3.11
C ALA A 123 -12.29 8.32 -4.43
N ASP A 124 -12.14 9.52 -4.97
CA ASP A 124 -12.62 9.94 -6.28
C ASP A 124 -11.90 9.23 -7.44
N GLN A 125 -10.73 8.62 -7.17
CA GLN A 125 -9.92 7.86 -8.13
C GLN A 125 -10.17 6.34 -8.01
N ASP A 126 -11.19 5.91 -7.27
CA ASP A 126 -11.58 4.50 -7.21
C ASP A 126 -12.18 4.04 -8.55
N VAL A 127 -11.60 2.98 -9.12
CA VAL A 127 -11.98 2.45 -10.44
C VAL A 127 -13.06 1.39 -10.33
N VAL A 128 -13.02 0.61 -9.26
CA VAL A 128 -13.99 -0.46 -9.01
C VAL A 128 -14.11 -0.77 -7.53
N LYS A 129 -15.35 -1.09 -7.11
CA LYS A 129 -15.67 -1.59 -5.76
C LYS A 129 -16.61 -2.78 -5.87
N PHE A 130 -16.33 -3.83 -5.11
CA PHE A 130 -17.19 -5.02 -5.04
C PHE A 130 -16.94 -5.79 -3.75
N ASP A 131 -17.88 -6.62 -3.36
CA ASP A 131 -17.78 -7.42 -2.14
C ASP A 131 -17.32 -8.85 -2.44
N VAL A 132 -16.51 -9.38 -1.52
CA VAL A 132 -16.10 -10.78 -1.50
C VAL A 132 -16.35 -11.38 -0.11
N PRO A 133 -16.77 -12.67 -0.03
CA PRO A 133 -17.03 -13.31 1.25
C PRO A 133 -15.74 -13.57 2.03
N VAL A 134 -15.85 -13.49 3.36
CA VAL A 134 -14.81 -13.93 4.29
C VAL A 134 -14.89 -15.45 4.46
N MET A 135 -13.74 -16.09 4.44
CA MET A 135 -13.54 -17.48 4.80
C MET A 135 -12.75 -17.56 6.11
N ALA A 136 -13.29 -18.27 7.10
CA ALA A 136 -12.58 -18.55 8.33
C ALA A 136 -11.50 -19.63 8.10
N LEU A 137 -10.32 -19.41 8.66
CA LEU A 137 -9.24 -20.39 8.67
C LEU A 137 -9.21 -21.12 10.02
N SER A 138 -9.01 -22.43 9.98
CA SER A 138 -8.84 -23.26 11.17
C SER A 138 -7.46 -23.05 11.84
N THR A 139 -6.47 -22.66 11.07
CA THR A 139 -5.12 -22.36 11.56
C THR A 139 -4.78 -20.91 11.26
N PRO A 140 -4.41 -20.11 12.28
CA PRO A 140 -4.04 -18.72 12.08
C PRO A 140 -2.80 -18.57 11.18
N VAL A 141 -2.83 -17.60 10.28
CA VAL A 141 -1.71 -17.19 9.45
C VAL A 141 -0.98 -16.05 10.17
N GLU A 142 0.25 -16.30 10.61
CA GLU A 142 1.04 -15.35 11.41
C GLU A 142 1.41 -14.09 10.64
N GLN A 143 1.76 -14.22 9.37
CA GLN A 143 2.19 -13.12 8.52
C GLN A 143 1.22 -12.92 7.37
N LEU A 144 0.80 -11.67 7.11
CA LEU A 144 -0.04 -11.37 5.96
C LEU A 144 0.55 -12.03 4.70
N THR A 145 -0.22 -12.87 4.06
CA THR A 145 0.19 -13.63 2.89
C THR A 145 -0.82 -13.42 1.77
N MET A 146 -0.32 -12.96 0.63
CA MET A 146 -1.10 -12.94 -0.61
C MET A 146 -0.63 -14.05 -1.55
N THR A 147 -1.52 -14.52 -2.40
CA THR A 147 -1.19 -15.39 -3.52
C THR A 147 -1.96 -14.95 -4.75
N ALA A 148 -1.43 -15.27 -5.93
CA ALA A 148 -2.10 -15.01 -7.20
C ALA A 148 -2.01 -16.22 -8.11
N SER A 149 -3.08 -16.43 -8.88
CA SER A 149 -3.15 -17.40 -9.97
C SER A 149 -3.97 -16.81 -11.13
N ASN A 150 -4.11 -17.54 -12.22
CA ASN A 150 -4.99 -17.14 -13.33
C ASN A 150 -6.49 -17.15 -12.95
N LYS A 151 -6.85 -17.65 -11.77
CA LYS A 151 -8.25 -17.77 -11.33
C LYS A 151 -8.59 -16.96 -10.10
N SER A 152 -7.60 -16.55 -9.31
CA SER A 152 -7.87 -15.81 -8.08
C SER A 152 -6.64 -15.07 -7.55
N ILE A 153 -6.90 -13.98 -6.84
CA ILE A 153 -5.98 -13.33 -5.91
C ILE A 153 -6.52 -13.63 -4.51
N THR A 154 -5.67 -14.10 -3.59
CA THR A 154 -6.09 -14.35 -2.20
C THR A 154 -5.28 -13.52 -1.24
N LEU A 155 -5.89 -13.16 -0.12
CA LEU A 155 -5.25 -12.53 1.04
C LEU A 155 -5.64 -13.35 2.27
N ALA A 156 -4.63 -13.76 3.04
CA ALA A 156 -4.82 -14.51 4.28
C ALA A 156 -3.99 -13.89 5.41
N TRP A 157 -4.62 -13.63 6.54
CA TRP A 157 -3.96 -13.16 7.75
C TRP A 157 -4.79 -13.47 8.98
N ASP A 158 -4.15 -13.88 10.08
CA ASP A 158 -4.82 -14.39 11.26
C ASP A 158 -5.78 -15.55 10.87
N VAL A 159 -7.00 -15.55 11.31
CA VAL A 159 -8.02 -16.56 11.02
C VAL A 159 -8.91 -16.19 9.83
N VAL A 160 -8.52 -15.19 9.03
CA VAL A 160 -9.31 -14.67 7.91
C VAL A 160 -8.60 -14.92 6.58
N LYS A 161 -9.37 -15.38 5.60
CA LYS A 161 -8.99 -15.42 4.20
C LYS A 161 -10.10 -14.80 3.35
N VAL A 162 -9.72 -14.01 2.35
CA VAL A 162 -10.59 -13.55 1.27
C VAL A 162 -10.01 -13.98 -0.06
N SER A 163 -10.88 -14.19 -1.05
CA SER A 163 -10.49 -14.59 -2.40
C SER A 163 -11.23 -13.72 -3.41
N ILE A 164 -10.48 -13.10 -4.31
CA ILE A 164 -10.97 -12.28 -5.41
C ILE A 164 -10.89 -13.15 -6.67
N PRO A 165 -12.01 -13.59 -7.24
CA PRO A 165 -12.01 -14.34 -8.50
C PRO A 165 -11.43 -13.50 -9.64
N VAL A 166 -10.62 -14.11 -10.50
CA VAL A 166 -10.00 -13.50 -11.69
C VAL A 166 -10.42 -14.32 -12.93
N GLN A 167 -10.83 -13.59 -13.98
CA GLN A 167 -11.19 -14.12 -15.30
C GLN A 167 -10.55 -13.32 -16.43
#